data_6cebce57e316dcb160565c9e819078d9
#
_entry.id   6cebce57e316dcb160565c9e819078d9
#
_cell.length_a   1.000
_cell.length_b   1.000
_cell.length_c   1.000
_cell.angle_alpha   90.00
_cell.angle_beta   90.00
_cell.angle_gamma   90.00
#
_symmetry.space_group_name_H-M   'P 1'
#
loop_
_entity.id
_entity.type
_entity.pdbx_description
1 polymer ?
#
loop_
_entity_poly.entity_id
_entity_poly.type
_entity_poly.pdbx_seq_one_letter_code
_entity_poly.pdbx_strand_id
1 'polypeptide(L)'
;DYRDVLRADALARSNGLKTKVGLTFRYAPAVMYMFDLIRSGFIGQPFIFNGYEQNSQWLDPDNPIDKRIHRTRPDEPPWGEDPSSESIVVSSLEGYGAPTIDIGLECIGSDLTRVVGMLANMVPYRRRTNLDSERTRINIDDADMFMAEGANGALFSLQSSYVTVGNYPGIEARIFGRAGAIRVRLVEEFGVIQTIHTATAEAVEFVQREIPATY
;
A
#
# COMPACT_ATOMS: atom_id res chain seq x y z
N ASP A 1 -7.22 -10.82 11.99
CA ASP A 1 -6.81 -12.09 11.35
C ASP A 1 -7.63 -12.27 10.07
N TYR A 2 -6.99 -12.76 8.97
CA TYR A 2 -7.67 -13.03 7.69
C TYR A 2 -8.89 -13.97 7.84
N ARG A 3 -8.86 -14.89 8.81
CA ARG A 3 -9.98 -15.80 9.11
C ARG A 3 -11.21 -15.08 9.62
N ASP A 4 -11.02 -13.96 10.35
CA ASP A 4 -12.12 -13.12 10.81
C ASP A 4 -12.76 -12.39 9.63
N VAL A 5 -11.94 -11.93 8.69
CA VAL A 5 -12.42 -11.32 7.45
C VAL A 5 -13.24 -12.32 6.61
N LEU A 6 -12.75 -13.57 6.47
CA LEU A 6 -13.48 -14.62 5.77
C LEU A 6 -14.83 -14.95 6.45
N ARG A 7 -14.86 -14.99 7.79
CA ARG A 7 -16.12 -15.20 8.55
C ARG A 7 -17.09 -14.03 8.36
N ALA A 8 -16.57 -12.80 8.42
CA ALA A 8 -17.38 -11.61 8.21
C ALA A 8 -17.95 -11.54 6.78
N ASP A 9 -17.16 -11.87 5.77
CA ASP A 9 -17.63 -11.94 4.37
C ASP A 9 -18.70 -13.02 4.18
N ALA A 10 -18.49 -14.21 4.73
CA ALA A 10 -19.49 -15.30 4.67
C ALA A 10 -20.81 -14.89 5.36
N LEU A 11 -20.73 -14.23 6.52
CA LEU A 11 -21.90 -13.75 7.24
C LEU A 11 -22.63 -12.65 6.46
N ALA A 12 -21.89 -11.72 5.88
CA ALA A 12 -22.47 -10.66 5.07
C ALA A 12 -23.21 -11.22 3.84
N ARG A 13 -22.59 -12.14 3.12
CA ARG A 13 -23.20 -12.81 1.96
C ARG A 13 -24.47 -13.59 2.34
N SER A 14 -24.44 -14.34 3.45
CA SER A 14 -25.61 -15.10 3.91
C SER A 14 -26.80 -14.22 4.31
N ASN A 15 -26.53 -12.97 4.68
CA ASN A 15 -27.56 -11.97 5.01
C ASN A 15 -27.88 -11.00 3.85
N GLY A 16 -27.35 -11.22 2.66
CA GLY A 16 -27.56 -10.35 1.50
C GLY A 16 -26.98 -8.94 1.65
N LEU A 17 -25.99 -8.75 2.53
CA LEU A 17 -25.38 -7.46 2.79
C LEU A 17 -24.28 -7.16 1.76
N LYS A 18 -24.18 -5.91 1.37
CA LYS A 18 -23.08 -5.40 0.55
C LYS A 18 -21.92 -4.98 1.46
N THR A 19 -20.72 -5.45 1.16
CA THR A 19 -19.50 -5.09 1.86
C THR A 19 -18.54 -4.34 0.94
N LYS A 20 -17.72 -3.47 1.50
CA LYS A 20 -16.69 -2.74 0.76
C LYS A 20 -15.51 -2.48 1.68
N VAL A 21 -14.29 -2.74 1.19
CA VAL A 21 -13.04 -2.31 1.83
C VAL A 21 -12.66 -0.94 1.27
N GLY A 22 -12.25 -0.02 2.14
CA GLY A 22 -11.96 1.37 1.79
C GLY A 22 -10.56 1.59 1.17
N LEU A 23 -10.13 0.74 0.23
CA LEU A 23 -8.86 0.91 -0.49
C LEU A 23 -9.05 1.96 -1.59
N THR A 24 -8.99 3.24 -1.20
CA THR A 24 -9.44 4.36 -2.03
C THR A 24 -8.50 4.72 -3.18
N PHE A 25 -7.21 4.41 -3.09
CA PHE A 25 -6.23 4.73 -4.13
C PHE A 25 -6.55 4.13 -5.50
N ARG A 26 -7.20 2.97 -5.54
CA ARG A 26 -7.65 2.36 -6.79
C ARG A 26 -8.62 3.22 -7.61
N TYR A 27 -9.30 4.18 -6.95
CA TYR A 27 -10.25 5.10 -7.57
C TYR A 27 -9.63 6.45 -7.96
N ALA A 28 -8.32 6.62 -7.77
CA ALA A 28 -7.63 7.80 -8.25
C ALA A 28 -7.63 7.83 -9.80
N PRO A 29 -7.93 8.96 -10.44
CA PRO A 29 -7.99 9.10 -11.89
C PRO A 29 -6.85 8.43 -12.65
N ALA A 30 -5.60 8.63 -12.24
CA ALA A 30 -4.45 8.01 -12.90
C ALA A 30 -4.45 6.48 -12.79
N VAL A 31 -4.90 5.94 -11.63
CA VAL A 31 -4.97 4.49 -11.41
C VAL A 31 -6.11 3.87 -12.19
N MET A 32 -7.28 4.50 -12.21
CA MET A 32 -8.41 4.04 -13.03
C MET A 32 -8.04 4.02 -14.51
N TYR A 33 -7.37 5.07 -15.00
CA TYR A 33 -6.91 5.11 -16.38
C TYR A 33 -5.84 4.04 -16.67
N MET A 34 -4.93 3.77 -15.73
CA MET A 34 -3.98 2.65 -15.83
C MET A 34 -4.71 1.32 -15.98
N PHE A 35 -5.74 1.04 -15.17
CA PHE A 35 -6.52 -0.19 -15.28
C PHE A 35 -7.22 -0.32 -16.62
N ASP A 36 -7.78 0.76 -17.17
CA ASP A 36 -8.43 0.73 -18.46
C ASP A 36 -7.43 0.52 -19.62
N LEU A 37 -6.24 1.09 -19.53
CA LEU A 37 -5.15 0.80 -20.46
C LEU A 37 -4.74 -0.69 -20.40
N ILE A 38 -4.64 -1.27 -19.21
CA ILE A 38 -4.34 -2.70 -19.05
C ILE A 38 -5.45 -3.55 -19.68
N ARG A 39 -6.70 -3.28 -19.35
CA ARG A 39 -7.87 -4.00 -19.89
C ARG A 39 -8.01 -3.88 -21.41
N SER A 40 -7.61 -2.72 -21.98
CA SER A 40 -7.56 -2.55 -23.44
C SER A 40 -6.41 -3.31 -24.13
N GLY A 41 -5.54 -3.99 -23.36
CA GLY A 41 -4.43 -4.75 -23.90
C GLY A 41 -3.15 -3.95 -24.13
N PHE A 42 -3.06 -2.70 -23.67
CA PHE A 42 -1.91 -1.82 -23.92
C PHE A 42 -0.57 -2.44 -23.51
N ILE A 43 -0.51 -3.13 -22.38
CA ILE A 43 0.72 -3.79 -21.92
C ILE A 43 0.90 -5.21 -22.46
N GLY A 44 -0.15 -5.80 -23.07
CA GLY A 44 -0.18 -7.23 -23.39
C GLY A 44 -0.15 -8.11 -22.13
N GLN A 45 0.56 -9.24 -22.17
CA GLN A 45 0.73 -10.12 -21.00
C GLN A 45 1.51 -9.41 -19.90
N PRO A 46 1.01 -9.32 -18.66
CA PRO A 46 1.75 -8.76 -17.53
C PRO A 46 2.97 -9.62 -17.19
N PHE A 47 4.12 -8.99 -16.92
CA PHE A 47 5.35 -9.64 -16.53
C PHE A 47 5.81 -9.27 -15.12
N ILE A 48 5.89 -7.97 -14.81
CA ILE A 48 6.46 -7.49 -13.55
C ILE A 48 5.67 -6.30 -13.04
N PHE A 49 5.24 -6.37 -11.78
CA PHE A 49 4.72 -5.23 -11.03
C PHE A 49 5.74 -4.79 -9.96
N ASN A 50 5.97 -3.48 -9.86
CA ASN A 50 6.71 -2.88 -8.77
C ASN A 50 5.86 -1.81 -8.10
N GLY A 51 5.62 -1.97 -6.81
CA GLY A 51 4.90 -1.03 -5.96
C GLY A 51 5.84 -0.35 -4.97
N TYR A 52 5.68 0.95 -4.79
CA TYR A 52 6.42 1.75 -3.82
C TYR A 52 5.44 2.64 -3.05
N GLU A 53 5.51 2.54 -1.75
CA GLU A 53 4.99 3.52 -0.83
C GLU A 53 6.11 3.84 0.16
N GLN A 54 6.72 4.99 0.00
CA GLN A 54 7.90 5.37 0.77
C GLN A 54 7.76 6.81 1.20
N ASN A 55 7.84 7.06 2.51
CA ASN A 55 7.74 8.38 3.09
C ASN A 55 8.59 8.50 4.36
N SER A 56 8.66 9.71 4.93
CA SER A 56 9.44 10.01 6.13
C SER A 56 8.58 10.39 7.34
N GLN A 57 7.29 10.11 7.33
CA GLN A 57 6.34 10.57 8.36
C GLN A 57 6.72 10.11 9.78
N TRP A 58 7.38 8.96 9.91
CA TRP A 58 7.77 8.36 11.17
C TRP A 58 9.30 8.27 11.37
N LEU A 59 10.05 9.06 10.61
CA LEU A 59 11.50 9.15 10.78
C LEU A 59 11.88 9.79 12.12
N ASP A 60 11.13 10.83 12.54
CA ASP A 60 11.34 11.47 13.83
C ASP A 60 10.89 10.57 14.99
N PRO A 61 11.80 10.14 15.88
CA PRO A 61 11.47 9.33 17.04
C PRO A 61 10.62 10.06 18.09
N ASP A 62 10.50 11.37 18.02
CA ASP A 62 9.65 12.17 18.91
C ASP A 62 8.22 12.30 18.39
N ASN A 63 7.95 11.85 17.15
CA ASN A 63 6.59 11.68 16.67
C ASN A 63 5.98 10.46 17.39
N PRO A 64 4.97 10.65 18.27
CA PRO A 64 4.53 9.61 19.18
C PRO A 64 3.75 8.52 18.46
N ILE A 65 3.99 7.27 18.88
CA ILE A 65 3.43 6.08 18.23
C ILE A 65 1.92 5.95 18.40
N ASP A 66 1.32 6.58 19.40
CA ASP A 66 -0.13 6.56 19.63
C ASP A 66 -0.93 7.11 18.43
N LYS A 67 -0.30 7.92 17.57
CA LYS A 67 -0.90 8.38 16.31
C LYS A 67 -1.07 7.25 15.27
N ARG A 68 -0.36 6.12 15.43
CA ARG A 68 -0.48 4.94 14.57
C ARG A 68 -1.42 3.88 15.17
N ILE A 69 -1.98 4.13 16.35
CA ILE A 69 -2.83 3.17 17.03
C ILE A 69 -4.28 3.34 16.56
N HIS A 70 -4.85 2.29 16.01
CA HIS A 70 -6.27 2.17 15.78
C HIS A 70 -6.90 1.46 16.97
N ARG A 71 -7.69 2.22 17.75
CA ARG A 71 -8.43 1.67 18.89
C ARG A 71 -9.74 1.07 18.39
N THR A 72 -10.06 -0.12 18.87
CA THR A 72 -11.34 -0.75 18.60
C THR A 72 -12.44 -0.17 19.49
N ARG A 73 -12.06 0.41 20.66
CA ARG A 73 -12.95 1.09 21.60
C ARG A 73 -12.37 2.43 22.03
N PRO A 74 -13.19 3.50 22.18
CA PRO A 74 -12.70 4.83 22.59
C PRO A 74 -12.08 4.88 23.99
N ASP A 75 -12.49 3.98 24.88
CA ASP A 75 -12.07 3.87 26.28
C ASP A 75 -10.89 2.90 26.49
N GLU A 76 -10.42 2.25 25.43
CA GLU A 76 -9.29 1.35 25.48
C GLU A 76 -7.99 2.12 25.73
N PRO A 77 -7.13 1.66 26.67
CA PRO A 77 -5.86 2.31 26.90
C PRO A 77 -5.03 2.34 25.61
N PRO A 78 -4.36 3.46 25.30
CA PRO A 78 -3.48 3.52 24.15
C PRO A 78 -2.33 2.56 24.38
N TRP A 79 -2.37 1.47 23.67
CA TRP A 79 -1.25 0.59 23.50
C TRP A 79 -0.73 -0.28 24.65
N GLY A 80 -0.80 -1.62 24.44
CA GLY A 80 0.23 -2.63 24.77
C GLY A 80 0.68 -2.82 26.23
N GLU A 81 0.04 -2.20 27.22
CA GLU A 81 0.25 -2.56 28.61
C GLU A 81 -0.52 -3.84 28.97
N ASP A 82 -1.56 -4.14 28.25
CA ASP A 82 -2.35 -5.35 28.35
C ASP A 82 -2.24 -6.17 27.06
N PRO A 83 -1.67 -7.40 27.09
CA PRO A 83 -1.62 -8.29 25.94
C PRO A 83 -3.01 -8.68 25.40
N SER A 84 -4.08 -8.44 26.17
CA SER A 84 -5.47 -8.64 25.76
C SER A 84 -6.08 -7.41 25.08
N SER A 85 -5.36 -6.29 24.99
CA SER A 85 -5.82 -5.08 24.30
C SER A 85 -6.09 -5.39 22.83
N GLU A 86 -7.29 -5.01 22.36
CA GLU A 86 -7.68 -5.12 20.97
C GLU A 86 -7.13 -3.97 20.10
N SER A 87 -6.32 -3.08 20.68
CA SER A 87 -5.71 -1.97 19.96
C SER A 87 -4.66 -2.46 18.97
N ILE A 88 -4.79 -2.01 17.73
CA ILE A 88 -3.91 -2.41 16.63
C ILE A 88 -3.00 -1.23 16.28
N VAL A 89 -1.70 -1.44 16.32
CA VAL A 89 -0.72 -0.52 15.76
C VAL A 89 -0.51 -0.85 14.30
N VAL A 90 -0.71 0.13 13.43
CA VAL A 90 -0.63 -0.07 11.98
C VAL A 90 0.83 0.01 11.53
N SER A 91 1.33 -1.07 10.94
CA SER A 91 2.63 -1.14 10.29
C SER A 91 2.65 -0.35 8.97
N SER A 92 3.84 -0.17 8.37
CA SER A 92 3.93 0.46 7.05
C SER A 92 3.23 -0.38 5.98
N LEU A 93 3.35 -1.71 6.06
CA LEU A 93 2.70 -2.62 5.13
C LEU A 93 1.17 -2.55 5.20
N GLU A 94 0.59 -2.50 6.40
CA GLU A 94 -0.87 -2.43 6.58
C GLU A 94 -1.44 -1.06 6.20
N GLY A 95 -0.71 0.03 6.51
CA GLY A 95 -1.17 1.38 6.27
C GLY A 95 -1.20 1.75 4.79
N TYR A 96 -0.05 1.78 4.17
CA TYR A 96 0.11 2.21 2.78
C TYR A 96 0.46 1.06 1.83
N GLY A 97 1.06 -0.01 2.33
CA GLY A 97 1.35 -1.19 1.53
C GLY A 97 0.09 -1.87 1.02
N ALA A 98 -0.94 -2.02 1.85
CA ALA A 98 -2.20 -2.68 1.48
C ALA A 98 -2.90 -2.05 0.26
N PRO A 99 -3.08 -0.71 0.16
CA PRO A 99 -3.61 -0.08 -1.06
C PRO A 99 -2.74 -0.33 -2.30
N THR A 100 -1.42 -0.38 -2.13
CA THR A 100 -0.50 -0.64 -3.25
C THR A 100 -0.55 -2.09 -3.71
N ILE A 101 -0.72 -3.04 -2.77
CA ILE A 101 -0.97 -4.45 -3.07
C ILE A 101 -2.25 -4.61 -3.88
N ASP A 102 -3.34 -3.96 -3.46
CA ASP A 102 -4.63 -3.99 -4.15
C ASP A 102 -4.51 -3.54 -5.61
N ILE A 103 -3.80 -2.44 -5.84
CA ILE A 103 -3.51 -1.95 -7.21
C ILE A 103 -2.68 -2.98 -7.98
N GLY A 104 -1.66 -3.55 -7.37
CA GLY A 104 -0.79 -4.50 -8.02
C GLY A 104 -1.47 -5.80 -8.43
N LEU A 105 -2.37 -6.33 -7.58
CA LEU A 105 -3.18 -7.51 -7.89
C LEU A 105 -4.08 -7.26 -9.10
N GLU A 106 -4.73 -6.09 -9.17
CA GLU A 106 -5.52 -5.69 -10.34
C GLU A 106 -4.63 -5.57 -11.60
N CYS A 107 -3.41 -5.00 -11.46
CA CYS A 107 -2.49 -4.81 -12.58
C CYS A 107 -1.99 -6.14 -13.17
N ILE A 108 -1.66 -7.13 -12.32
CA ILE A 108 -1.22 -8.43 -12.81
C ILE A 108 -2.39 -9.35 -13.19
N GLY A 109 -3.61 -9.06 -12.72
CA GLY A 109 -4.81 -9.84 -12.98
C GLY A 109 -4.73 -11.26 -12.40
N SER A 110 -4.09 -11.45 -11.26
CA SER A 110 -3.83 -12.76 -10.65
C SER A 110 -3.62 -12.68 -9.15
N ASP A 111 -3.98 -13.73 -8.42
CA ASP A 111 -3.61 -13.92 -7.03
C ASP A 111 -2.13 -14.28 -6.90
N LEU A 112 -1.55 -13.97 -5.72
CA LEU A 112 -0.17 -14.34 -5.38
C LEU A 112 -0.13 -15.78 -4.83
N THR A 113 0.85 -16.56 -5.29
CA THR A 113 1.01 -17.98 -4.91
C THR A 113 2.20 -18.21 -3.99
N ARG A 114 3.24 -17.39 -4.11
CA ARG A 114 4.45 -17.45 -3.29
C ARG A 114 4.87 -16.04 -2.90
N VAL A 115 5.29 -15.87 -1.65
CA VAL A 115 5.76 -14.59 -1.11
C VAL A 115 7.01 -14.82 -0.28
N VAL A 116 8.00 -13.95 -0.42
CA VAL A 116 9.15 -13.82 0.46
C VAL A 116 9.36 -12.36 0.79
N GLY A 117 9.56 -12.04 2.06
CA GLY A 117 9.67 -10.65 2.49
C GLY A 117 10.52 -10.47 3.74
N MET A 118 10.78 -9.22 4.03
CA MET A 118 11.49 -8.75 5.22
C MET A 118 10.71 -7.58 5.83
N LEU A 119 10.61 -7.60 7.15
CA LEU A 119 10.07 -6.52 7.96
C LEU A 119 11.20 -5.98 8.84
N ALA A 120 11.29 -4.67 8.97
CA ALA A 120 12.32 -4.04 9.76
C ALA A 120 11.76 -2.88 10.60
N ASN A 121 12.31 -2.72 11.79
CA ASN A 121 12.10 -1.56 12.64
C ASN A 121 13.39 -0.74 12.67
N MET A 122 13.44 0.32 11.88
CA MET A 122 14.62 1.17 11.72
C MET A 122 14.72 2.22 12.83
N VAL A 123 13.59 2.61 13.44
CA VAL A 123 13.54 3.58 14.55
C VAL A 123 12.86 2.94 15.77
N PRO A 124 13.56 2.02 16.47
CA PRO A 124 12.96 1.18 17.51
C PRO A 124 12.66 1.89 18.83
N TYR A 125 13.21 3.08 19.07
CA TYR A 125 12.96 3.83 20.30
C TYR A 125 12.19 5.10 19.98
N ARG A 126 10.94 5.19 20.47
CA ARG A 126 10.01 6.30 20.22
C ARG A 126 9.29 6.73 21.47
N ARG A 127 8.75 7.94 21.47
CA ARG A 127 7.73 8.33 22.44
C ARG A 127 6.45 7.52 22.21
N ARG A 128 5.77 7.12 23.27
CA ARG A 128 4.44 6.48 23.17
C ARG A 128 3.37 7.53 22.91
N THR A 129 3.41 8.62 23.69
CA THR A 129 2.47 9.73 23.63
C THR A 129 3.19 11.07 23.58
N ASN A 130 2.49 12.16 23.31
CA ASN A 130 3.04 13.51 23.40
C ASN A 130 3.44 13.94 24.83
N LEU A 131 2.96 13.21 25.87
CA LEU A 131 3.22 13.52 27.27
C LEU A 131 4.49 12.83 27.79
N ASP A 132 5.01 11.85 27.07
CA ASP A 132 6.20 11.12 27.52
C ASP A 132 7.44 11.95 27.33
N SER A 133 8.27 12.06 28.37
CA SER A 133 9.60 12.65 28.30
C SER A 133 10.66 11.71 27.74
N GLU A 134 10.42 10.40 27.81
CA GLU A 134 11.35 9.35 27.43
C GLU A 134 10.84 8.57 26.23
N ARG A 135 11.79 8.01 25.46
CA ARG A 135 11.53 7.09 24.38
C ARG A 135 11.57 5.67 24.89
N THR A 136 10.56 4.88 24.57
CA THR A 136 10.50 3.46 24.88
C THR A 136 10.71 2.63 23.63
N ARG A 137 11.14 1.38 23.80
CA ARG A 137 11.29 0.47 22.69
C ARG A 137 9.93 0.07 22.14
N ILE A 138 9.79 0.19 20.84
CA ILE A 138 8.61 -0.16 20.08
C ILE A 138 8.94 -1.36 19.21
N ASN A 139 8.06 -2.33 19.16
CA ASN A 139 8.26 -3.55 18.39
C ASN A 139 7.26 -3.65 17.23
N ILE A 140 7.29 -2.63 16.35
CA ILE A 140 6.52 -2.62 15.12
C ILE A 140 7.43 -2.23 13.96
N ASP A 141 7.17 -2.82 12.79
CA ASP A 141 7.88 -2.50 11.58
C ASP A 141 7.52 -1.10 11.05
N ASP A 142 8.50 -0.44 10.50
CA ASP A 142 8.40 0.87 9.83
C ASP A 142 9.03 0.86 8.43
N ALA A 143 9.56 -0.30 8.00
CA ALA A 143 10.06 -0.56 6.66
C ALA A 143 9.84 -2.03 6.28
N ASP A 144 9.21 -2.24 5.12
CA ASP A 144 8.79 -3.54 4.65
C ASP A 144 9.15 -3.72 3.17
N MET A 145 9.61 -4.91 2.82
CA MET A 145 9.85 -5.29 1.44
C MET A 145 9.41 -6.72 1.20
N PHE A 146 8.75 -6.98 0.08
CA PHE A 146 8.52 -8.35 -0.34
C PHE A 146 8.56 -8.51 -1.85
N MET A 147 8.82 -9.75 -2.27
CA MET A 147 8.67 -10.24 -3.63
C MET A 147 7.69 -11.40 -3.64
N ALA A 148 6.92 -11.50 -4.72
CA ALA A 148 5.93 -12.56 -4.87
C ALA A 148 5.81 -13.01 -6.33
N GLU A 149 5.15 -14.15 -6.52
CA GLU A 149 4.81 -14.70 -7.83
C GLU A 149 3.30 -14.84 -7.94
N GLY A 150 2.73 -14.33 -9.02
CA GLY A 150 1.34 -14.54 -9.38
C GLY A 150 1.08 -15.94 -9.94
N ALA A 151 -0.17 -16.43 -9.82
CA ALA A 151 -0.56 -17.71 -10.41
C ALA A 151 -0.40 -17.76 -11.95
N ASN A 152 -0.35 -16.60 -12.60
CA ASN A 152 -0.09 -16.46 -14.04
C ASN A 152 1.40 -16.32 -14.38
N GLY A 153 2.30 -16.45 -13.40
CA GLY A 153 3.75 -16.32 -13.55
C GLY A 153 4.29 -14.89 -13.54
N ALA A 154 3.45 -13.88 -13.38
CA ALA A 154 3.91 -12.50 -13.22
C ALA A 154 4.67 -12.33 -11.90
N LEU A 155 5.76 -11.58 -11.92
CA LEU A 155 6.49 -11.21 -10.71
C LEU A 155 5.91 -9.95 -10.08
N PHE A 156 5.94 -9.91 -8.76
CA PHE A 156 5.42 -8.82 -7.97
C PHE A 156 6.45 -8.38 -6.92
N SER A 157 6.67 -7.08 -6.76
CA SER A 157 7.46 -6.57 -5.65
C SER A 157 6.81 -5.34 -5.04
N LEU A 158 6.98 -5.18 -3.73
CA LEU A 158 6.54 -4.01 -3.00
C LEU A 158 7.58 -3.58 -1.98
N GLN A 159 7.75 -2.27 -1.84
CA GLN A 159 8.50 -1.63 -0.77
C GLN A 159 7.60 -0.59 -0.10
N SER A 160 7.37 -0.74 1.20
CA SER A 160 6.63 0.21 2.01
C SER A 160 7.51 0.70 3.16
N SER A 161 7.49 2.01 3.43
CA SER A 161 8.32 2.59 4.50
C SER A 161 7.81 3.92 4.99
N TYR A 162 7.88 4.11 6.30
CA TYR A 162 7.62 5.36 6.99
C TYR A 162 8.87 6.17 7.34
N VAL A 163 10.05 5.70 6.94
CA VAL A 163 11.35 6.27 7.35
C VAL A 163 12.28 6.60 6.18
N THR A 164 11.73 6.71 4.98
CA THR A 164 12.49 6.97 3.74
C THR A 164 12.51 8.46 3.41
N VAL A 165 13.69 9.09 3.58
CA VAL A 165 13.90 10.52 3.30
C VAL A 165 13.74 10.84 1.81
N GLY A 166 13.23 12.03 1.52
CA GLY A 166 13.12 12.54 0.14
C GLY A 166 11.87 12.11 -0.59
N ASN A 167 11.00 11.32 0.05
CA ASN A 167 9.72 10.91 -0.50
C ASN A 167 8.57 11.58 0.26
N TYR A 168 7.54 11.92 -0.47
CA TYR A 168 6.28 12.43 0.06
C TYR A 168 5.29 11.28 0.23
N PRO A 169 4.35 11.34 1.20
CA PRO A 169 3.29 10.34 1.28
C PRO A 169 2.57 10.18 -0.05
N GLY A 170 2.37 8.94 -0.45
CA GLY A 170 1.74 8.58 -1.71
C GLY A 170 2.25 7.23 -2.21
N ILE A 171 1.87 6.88 -3.41
CA ILE A 171 2.28 5.62 -4.02
C ILE A 171 2.89 5.83 -5.40
N GLU A 172 3.76 4.89 -5.79
CA GLU A 172 4.17 4.70 -7.17
C GLU A 172 3.92 3.24 -7.56
N ALA A 173 3.20 3.03 -8.65
CA ALA A 173 2.90 1.72 -9.22
C ALA A 173 3.48 1.64 -10.64
N ARG A 174 4.25 0.59 -10.92
CA ARG A 174 4.81 0.31 -12.25
C ARG A 174 4.41 -1.09 -12.68
N ILE A 175 3.86 -1.19 -13.87
CA ILE A 175 3.54 -2.48 -14.50
C ILE A 175 4.26 -2.58 -15.84
N PHE A 176 4.94 -3.69 -16.04
CA PHE A 176 5.64 -4.02 -17.28
C PHE A 176 5.01 -5.27 -17.88
N GLY A 177 4.71 -5.21 -19.15
CA GLY A 177 4.19 -6.34 -19.90
C GLY A 177 4.89 -6.54 -21.23
N ARG A 178 4.41 -7.50 -22.01
CA ARG A 178 5.01 -7.88 -23.30
C ARG A 178 5.01 -6.75 -24.33
N ALA A 179 3.94 -5.94 -24.36
CA ALA A 179 3.74 -4.92 -25.40
C ALA A 179 4.00 -3.50 -24.90
N GLY A 180 4.06 -3.28 -23.61
CA GLY A 180 4.26 -1.95 -23.05
C GLY A 180 4.38 -1.95 -21.54
N ALA A 181 4.53 -0.74 -21.00
CA ALA A 181 4.66 -0.50 -19.57
C ALA A 181 3.89 0.76 -19.18
N ILE A 182 3.43 0.81 -17.93
CA ILE A 182 2.75 1.97 -17.34
C ILE A 182 3.37 2.25 -15.97
N ARG A 183 3.58 3.52 -15.67
CA ARG A 183 3.97 4.02 -14.36
C ARG A 183 2.97 5.08 -13.92
N VAL A 184 2.38 4.88 -12.75
CA VAL A 184 1.52 5.86 -12.08
C VAL A 184 2.20 6.32 -10.80
N ARG A 185 2.13 7.63 -10.53
CA ARG A 185 2.55 8.20 -9.25
C ARG A 185 1.43 9.07 -8.70
N LEU A 186 1.10 8.84 -7.44
CA LEU A 186 0.19 9.65 -6.64
C LEU A 186 1.01 10.29 -5.53
N VAL A 187 0.80 11.59 -5.29
CA VAL A 187 1.40 12.32 -4.17
C VAL A 187 0.27 12.99 -3.41
N GLU A 188 0.18 12.70 -2.13
CA GLU A 188 -0.97 13.02 -1.28
C GLU A 188 -0.87 14.36 -0.58
N GLU A 189 -0.26 15.38 -1.11
CA GLU A 189 -0.33 16.69 -0.46
C GLU A 189 -1.40 17.58 -1.09
N PHE A 190 -2.26 18.19 -0.26
CA PHE A 190 -3.21 19.28 -0.61
C PHE A 190 -4.09 19.07 -1.86
N GLY A 191 -4.41 17.87 -2.14
CA GLY A 191 -5.07 17.49 -3.38
C GLY A 191 -4.11 16.76 -4.30
N VAL A 192 -4.34 15.53 -4.45
CA VAL A 192 -3.53 14.50 -5.07
C VAL A 192 -2.90 14.95 -6.39
N ILE A 193 -1.60 15.16 -6.42
CA ILE A 193 -0.86 15.30 -7.67
C ILE A 193 -0.72 13.91 -8.28
N GLN A 194 -1.28 13.74 -9.48
CA GLN A 194 -1.29 12.45 -10.18
C GLN A 194 -0.55 12.57 -11.51
N THR A 195 0.28 11.59 -11.79
CA THR A 195 0.93 11.46 -13.10
C THR A 195 0.84 10.04 -13.61
N ILE A 196 0.68 9.89 -14.92
CA ILE A 196 0.77 8.61 -15.61
C ILE A 196 1.77 8.72 -16.76
N HIS A 197 2.62 7.72 -16.87
CA HIS A 197 3.61 7.60 -17.94
C HIS A 197 3.48 6.23 -18.60
N THR A 198 3.70 6.16 -19.88
CA THR A 198 3.61 4.90 -20.64
C THR A 198 4.82 4.74 -21.54
N ALA A 199 5.14 3.48 -21.84
CA ALA A 199 6.11 3.11 -22.88
C ALA A 199 5.54 1.95 -23.69
N THR A 200 5.79 1.93 -25.01
CA THR A 200 5.57 0.74 -25.86
C THR A 200 6.82 -0.14 -25.86
N ALA A 201 6.74 -1.32 -26.46
CA ALA A 201 7.89 -2.25 -26.51
C ALA A 201 9.10 -1.67 -27.28
N GLU A 202 8.86 -0.72 -28.21
CA GLU A 202 9.91 -0.06 -28.97
C GLU A 202 10.45 1.21 -28.32
N ALA A 203 9.80 1.67 -27.25
CA ALA A 203 10.20 2.90 -26.56
C ALA A 203 11.44 2.68 -25.71
N VAL A 204 12.33 3.68 -25.69
CA VAL A 204 13.54 3.66 -24.84
C VAL A 204 13.28 4.30 -23.47
N GLU A 205 12.19 5.04 -23.29
CA GLU A 205 11.84 5.73 -22.07
C GLU A 205 10.32 5.88 -21.90
N PHE A 206 9.92 6.19 -20.68
CA PHE A 206 8.54 6.51 -20.35
C PHE A 206 8.17 7.93 -20.82
N VAL A 207 7.03 8.07 -21.48
CA VAL A 207 6.46 9.35 -21.88
C VAL A 207 5.21 9.64 -21.04
N GLN A 208 5.11 10.85 -20.51
CA GLN A 208 3.94 11.27 -19.74
C GLN A 208 2.70 11.31 -20.66
N ARG A 209 1.59 10.81 -20.14
CA ARG A 209 0.26 10.92 -20.76
C ARG A 209 -0.60 11.89 -19.97
N GLU A 210 -1.49 12.57 -20.69
CA GLU A 210 -2.60 13.27 -20.08
C GLU A 210 -3.66 12.28 -19.59
N ILE A 211 -4.17 12.52 -18.38
CA ILE A 211 -5.28 11.75 -17.81
C ILE A 211 -6.57 12.33 -18.42
N PRO A 212 -7.40 11.54 -19.12
CA PRO A 212 -8.63 12.05 -19.70
C PRO A 212 -9.57 12.63 -18.64
N ALA A 213 -10.24 13.74 -18.98
CA ALA A 213 -11.16 14.43 -18.06
C ALA A 213 -12.40 13.60 -17.65
N THR A 214 -12.57 12.42 -18.22
CA THR A 214 -13.63 11.45 -17.87
C THR A 214 -13.31 10.64 -16.61
N TYR A 215 -12.10 10.69 -16.10
CA TYR A 215 -11.67 10.11 -14.83
C TYR A 215 -11.66 11.21 -13.74
#